data_536a435a663f20e88ef97b894fde4a81
#
_entry.id   536a435a663f20e88ef97b894fde4a81
#
_cell.length_a   1.000
_cell.length_b   1.000
_cell.length_c   1.000
_cell.angle_alpha   90.00
_cell.angle_beta   90.00
_cell.angle_gamma   90.00
#
_symmetry.space_group_name_H-M   'P 1'
#
loop_
_entity.id
_entity.type
_entity.pdbx_description
1 polymer ?
#
loop_
_entity_poly.entity_id
_entity_poly.type
_entity_poly.pdbx_seq_one_letter_code
_entity_poly.pdbx_strand_id
1 'polypeptide(L)'
;MTMSIRYLLTALLGLSCWLGNAQDLTQPPFTPAAERMQAYEQRQQLQASSIINNIRFTNVGPTIMSGRVVDIDVSPNDPTHFYVAYASGGLWRTTNNGTSFEPLFDNEAVMTIGDIAVDWSNNTLWVGTGEVNSSRSSYAGAGVYKSTDGGKNWTYCGLGESHHIGRILLHPTNKQVAWVAALGHLYSPNAERGIYKTSDGGKTWQQTLYVHPNAGAVDMVLDPGNPDVLYASSWERERRAWNFVESGEGSAIWKSMDGGKTWAKISGANSGFPAGEGVGRIGLDAARTANGRTVLYAAVDNNNRRPAKEGESDGDKLTKDQLRSMSVEDFAKIPVYQLRDYLQANGFPARYTPARIKEDVAAGRIKPATLAGYNEDANSQLFETAIVGLEIY
;
A
#
# COMPACT_ATOMS: atom_id res chain seq x y z
N MET A 1 -56.90 12.57 32.52
CA MET A 1 -55.87 11.51 32.69
C MET A 1 -55.39 10.92 31.36
N THR A 2 -55.87 11.39 30.22
CA THR A 2 -55.52 10.87 28.87
C THR A 2 -54.49 11.72 28.12
N MET A 3 -54.08 12.86 28.66
CA MET A 3 -53.12 13.75 28.01
C MET A 3 -51.65 13.41 28.33
N SER A 4 -51.37 12.81 29.47
CA SER A 4 -50.02 12.43 29.92
C SER A 4 -49.44 11.20 29.19
N ILE A 5 -50.28 10.29 28.70
CA ILE A 5 -49.81 9.08 27.99
C ILE A 5 -49.32 9.42 26.56
N ARG A 6 -49.92 10.41 25.89
CA ARG A 6 -49.48 10.85 24.56
C ARG A 6 -48.10 11.53 24.60
N TYR A 7 -47.83 12.31 25.63
CA TYR A 7 -46.50 12.95 25.80
C TYR A 7 -45.43 11.95 26.21
N LEU A 8 -45.79 10.91 26.96
CA LEU A 8 -44.87 9.83 27.32
C LEU A 8 -44.49 8.97 26.09
N LEU A 9 -45.46 8.67 25.23
CA LEU A 9 -45.21 7.91 23.98
C LEU A 9 -44.39 8.71 22.97
N THR A 10 -44.58 10.04 22.85
CA THR A 10 -43.79 10.90 21.98
C THR A 10 -42.37 11.09 22.51
N ALA A 11 -42.20 11.16 23.84
CA ALA A 11 -40.87 11.21 24.46
C ALA A 11 -40.12 9.88 24.32
N LEU A 12 -40.80 8.73 24.42
CA LEU A 12 -40.20 7.41 24.19
C LEU A 12 -39.84 7.19 22.72
N LEU A 13 -40.66 7.66 21.78
CA LEU A 13 -40.33 7.62 20.35
C LEU A 13 -39.17 8.59 19.98
N GLY A 14 -39.10 9.75 20.64
CA GLY A 14 -37.99 10.67 20.51
C GLY A 14 -36.68 10.13 21.08
N LEU A 15 -36.71 9.41 22.21
CA LEU A 15 -35.54 8.75 22.79
C LEU A 15 -35.07 7.54 21.97
N SER A 16 -36.00 6.80 21.36
CA SER A 16 -35.60 5.69 20.46
C SER A 16 -34.96 6.14 19.15
N CYS A 17 -35.24 7.35 18.66
CA CYS A 17 -34.50 7.94 17.54
C CYS A 17 -33.12 8.48 17.93
N TRP A 18 -32.85 8.73 19.22
CA TRP A 18 -31.53 9.13 19.73
C TRP A 18 -30.65 7.94 20.09
N LEU A 19 -31.23 6.76 20.25
CA LEU A 19 -30.52 5.51 20.47
C LEU A 19 -30.28 4.73 19.16
N GLY A 20 -30.56 5.33 18.01
CA GLY A 20 -29.97 4.89 16.77
C GLY A 20 -28.47 5.06 16.91
N ASN A 21 -27.81 4.04 17.46
CA ASN A 21 -26.38 3.90 17.34
C ASN A 21 -26.09 4.11 15.86
N ALA A 22 -25.46 5.25 15.50
CA ALA A 22 -24.64 5.27 14.32
C ALA A 22 -23.84 3.97 14.44
N GLN A 23 -24.09 3.01 13.57
CA GLN A 23 -23.25 1.82 13.52
C GLN A 23 -21.85 2.36 13.51
N ASP A 24 -21.16 2.13 14.60
CA ASP A 24 -19.75 2.35 14.64
C ASP A 24 -19.22 1.52 13.46
N LEU A 25 -18.86 2.19 12.38
CA LEU A 25 -18.29 1.56 11.19
C LEU A 25 -16.86 1.13 11.55
N THR A 26 -16.73 0.48 12.70
CA THR A 26 -15.52 -0.21 13.07
C THR A 26 -15.24 -1.20 11.95
N GLN A 27 -14.09 -1.07 11.38
CA GLN A 27 -13.63 -2.09 10.43
C GLN A 27 -13.77 -3.44 11.09
N PRO A 28 -14.30 -4.45 10.37
CA PRO A 28 -14.33 -5.79 10.92
C PRO A 28 -12.89 -6.17 11.31
N PRO A 29 -12.71 -6.88 12.42
CA PRO A 29 -11.38 -7.29 12.84
C PRO A 29 -10.76 -8.16 11.74
N PHE A 30 -9.46 -7.99 11.52
CA PHE A 30 -8.72 -8.86 10.62
C PHE A 30 -8.61 -10.27 11.21
N THR A 31 -8.44 -11.27 10.35
CA THR A 31 -8.15 -12.65 10.79
C THR A 31 -6.68 -12.74 11.20
N PRO A 32 -6.35 -13.04 12.46
CA PRO A 32 -4.98 -13.16 12.92
C PRO A 32 -4.15 -14.18 12.13
N ALA A 33 -2.85 -13.94 11.99
CA ALA A 33 -1.95 -14.85 11.28
C ALA A 33 -1.97 -16.27 11.89
N ALA A 34 -2.05 -16.36 13.22
CA ALA A 34 -2.13 -17.66 13.91
C ALA A 34 -3.34 -18.49 13.46
N GLU A 35 -4.52 -17.88 13.31
CA GLU A 35 -5.72 -18.57 12.83
C GLU A 35 -5.57 -19.01 11.36
N ARG A 36 -4.97 -18.16 10.53
CA ARG A 36 -4.72 -18.48 9.12
C ARG A 36 -3.73 -19.65 8.97
N MET A 37 -2.67 -19.67 9.78
CA MET A 37 -1.70 -20.78 9.79
C MET A 37 -2.31 -22.06 10.36
N GLN A 38 -3.15 -21.98 11.38
CA GLN A 38 -3.89 -23.14 11.90
C GLN A 38 -4.82 -23.75 10.82
N ALA A 39 -5.51 -22.93 10.06
CA ALA A 39 -6.34 -23.40 8.95
C ALA A 39 -5.50 -24.08 7.85
N TYR A 40 -4.31 -23.57 7.58
CA TYR A 40 -3.36 -24.21 6.66
C TYR A 40 -2.89 -25.58 7.17
N GLU A 41 -2.50 -25.69 8.44
CA GLU A 41 -2.09 -26.97 9.06
C GLU A 41 -3.22 -28.00 9.03
N GLN A 42 -4.47 -27.58 9.32
CA GLN A 42 -5.64 -28.44 9.21
C GLN A 42 -5.83 -28.96 7.76
N ARG A 43 -5.65 -28.08 6.76
CA ARG A 43 -5.69 -28.50 5.35
C ARG A 43 -4.64 -29.58 5.04
N GLN A 44 -3.41 -29.39 5.53
CA GLN A 44 -2.32 -30.38 5.32
C GLN A 44 -2.64 -31.73 5.99
N GLN A 45 -3.19 -31.71 7.21
CA GLN A 45 -3.61 -32.92 7.91
C GLN A 45 -4.73 -33.67 7.17
N LEU A 46 -5.73 -32.95 6.68
CA LEU A 46 -6.81 -33.51 5.87
C LEU A 46 -6.27 -34.11 4.56
N GLN A 47 -5.34 -33.43 3.92
CA GLN A 47 -4.69 -33.93 2.70
C GLN A 47 -3.91 -35.23 2.99
N ALA A 48 -3.10 -35.22 4.05
CA ALA A 48 -2.30 -36.41 4.43
C ALA A 48 -3.15 -37.66 4.77
N SER A 49 -4.32 -37.44 5.38
CA SER A 49 -5.27 -38.50 5.75
C SER A 49 -6.27 -38.86 4.65
N SER A 50 -6.24 -38.16 3.52
CA SER A 50 -7.19 -38.36 2.42
C SER A 50 -6.99 -39.72 1.76
N ILE A 51 -8.08 -40.44 1.50
CA ILE A 51 -8.08 -41.72 0.74
C ILE A 51 -7.59 -41.56 -0.69
N ILE A 52 -7.63 -40.32 -1.23
CA ILE A 52 -7.16 -39.99 -2.58
C ILE A 52 -5.72 -39.47 -2.59
N ASN A 53 -5.03 -39.43 -1.46
CA ASN A 53 -3.66 -38.85 -1.35
C ASN A 53 -2.65 -39.57 -2.29
N ASN A 54 -2.89 -40.85 -2.61
CA ASN A 54 -2.06 -41.62 -3.53
C ASN A 54 -2.43 -41.42 -5.01
N ILE A 55 -3.48 -40.65 -5.32
CA ILE A 55 -3.87 -40.36 -6.70
C ILE A 55 -3.08 -39.11 -7.14
N ARG A 56 -2.27 -39.33 -8.18
CA ARG A 56 -1.49 -38.21 -8.74
C ARG A 56 -2.38 -37.39 -9.64
N PHE A 57 -2.61 -36.12 -9.22
CA PHE A 57 -3.27 -35.15 -10.06
C PHE A 57 -2.23 -34.39 -10.90
N THR A 58 -2.53 -34.19 -12.17
CA THR A 58 -1.73 -33.37 -13.07
C THR A 58 -2.52 -32.10 -13.37
N ASN A 59 -1.92 -30.97 -13.12
CA ASN A 59 -2.51 -29.68 -13.51
C ASN A 59 -2.51 -29.57 -15.04
N VAL A 60 -3.69 -29.54 -15.65
CA VAL A 60 -3.87 -29.41 -17.10
C VAL A 60 -4.30 -28.00 -17.54
N GLY A 61 -4.33 -27.05 -16.63
CA GLY A 61 -4.67 -25.66 -16.93
C GLY A 61 -5.31 -24.94 -15.74
N PRO A 62 -5.50 -23.64 -15.87
CA PRO A 62 -5.20 -22.83 -17.06
C PRO A 62 -3.70 -22.80 -17.37
N THR A 63 -3.36 -22.81 -18.65
CA THR A 63 -1.97 -22.72 -19.13
C THR A 63 -1.45 -21.27 -19.17
N ILE A 64 -2.31 -20.32 -18.86
CA ILE A 64 -1.98 -18.91 -18.79
C ILE A 64 -1.92 -18.53 -17.31
N MET A 65 -0.76 -18.08 -16.89
CA MET A 65 -0.53 -17.52 -15.55
C MET A 65 -1.38 -16.25 -15.37
N SER A 66 -2.01 -16.13 -14.23
CA SER A 66 -2.95 -15.03 -13.94
C SER A 66 -2.39 -14.05 -12.93
N GLY A 67 -2.72 -12.79 -13.12
CA GLY A 67 -2.34 -11.70 -12.22
C GLY A 67 -1.20 -10.86 -12.77
N ARG A 68 -0.84 -9.83 -11.98
CA ARG A 68 0.28 -8.94 -12.30
C ARG A 68 1.58 -9.64 -11.92
N VAL A 69 2.60 -9.52 -12.76
CA VAL A 69 3.98 -9.83 -12.37
C VAL A 69 4.42 -8.76 -11.38
N VAL A 70 4.87 -9.18 -10.21
CA VAL A 70 5.35 -8.29 -9.15
C VAL A 70 6.86 -8.27 -9.08
N ASP A 71 7.51 -9.41 -9.44
CA ASP A 71 8.96 -9.50 -9.45
C ASP A 71 9.44 -10.61 -10.40
N ILE A 72 10.68 -10.45 -10.86
CA ILE A 72 11.41 -11.43 -11.69
C ILE A 72 12.85 -11.48 -11.21
N ASP A 73 13.34 -12.68 -10.87
CA ASP A 73 14.73 -12.90 -10.50
C ASP A 73 15.40 -13.83 -11.52
N VAL A 74 16.44 -13.33 -12.18
CA VAL A 74 17.10 -13.99 -13.30
C VAL A 74 18.46 -14.50 -12.88
N SER A 75 18.79 -15.75 -13.27
CA SER A 75 20.10 -16.30 -13.01
C SER A 75 21.21 -15.48 -13.69
N PRO A 76 22.21 -15.02 -12.94
CA PRO A 76 23.32 -14.25 -13.52
C PRO A 76 24.20 -15.06 -14.47
N ASN A 77 24.17 -16.39 -14.38
CA ASN A 77 24.99 -17.28 -15.18
C ASN A 77 24.23 -17.89 -16.38
N ASP A 78 22.89 -17.91 -16.31
CA ASP A 78 22.02 -18.47 -17.35
C ASP A 78 20.72 -17.66 -17.44
N PRO A 79 20.63 -16.66 -18.31
CA PRO A 79 19.46 -15.78 -18.43
C PRO A 79 18.20 -16.53 -18.94
N THR A 80 18.31 -17.78 -19.36
CA THR A 80 17.15 -18.61 -19.72
C THR A 80 16.51 -19.27 -18.51
N HIS A 81 17.19 -19.21 -17.35
CA HIS A 81 16.69 -19.68 -16.06
C HIS A 81 16.29 -18.49 -15.18
N PHE A 82 15.00 -18.35 -14.89
CA PHE A 82 14.48 -17.30 -14.05
C PHE A 82 13.20 -17.72 -13.31
N TYR A 83 12.90 -16.96 -12.26
CA TYR A 83 11.65 -17.07 -11.50
C TYR A 83 10.76 -15.88 -11.80
N VAL A 84 9.44 -16.11 -11.84
CA VAL A 84 8.42 -15.08 -12.04
C VAL A 84 7.42 -15.17 -10.90
N ALA A 85 7.28 -14.06 -10.16
CA ALA A 85 6.35 -13.94 -9.06
C ALA A 85 5.11 -13.15 -9.49
N TYR A 86 3.93 -13.70 -9.19
CA TYR A 86 2.65 -13.09 -9.50
C TYR A 86 1.94 -12.61 -8.23
N ALA A 87 1.30 -11.45 -8.32
CA ALA A 87 0.52 -10.87 -7.23
C ALA A 87 -0.54 -11.82 -6.64
N SER A 88 -1.11 -12.69 -7.48
CA SER A 88 -2.15 -13.65 -7.08
C SER A 88 -2.03 -15.01 -7.78
N GLY A 89 -0.99 -15.20 -8.59
CA GLY A 89 -0.78 -16.41 -9.41
C GLY A 89 0.35 -17.31 -8.94
N GLY A 90 0.93 -17.09 -7.75
CA GLY A 90 2.01 -17.89 -7.19
C GLY A 90 3.39 -17.62 -7.81
N LEU A 91 4.32 -18.51 -7.54
CA LEU A 91 5.70 -18.49 -8.02
C LEU A 91 5.92 -19.51 -9.11
N TRP A 92 6.54 -19.09 -10.20
CA TRP A 92 6.82 -19.92 -11.36
C TRP A 92 8.29 -19.91 -11.71
N ARG A 93 8.81 -21.03 -12.16
CA ARG A 93 10.18 -21.20 -12.66
C ARG A 93 10.18 -21.57 -14.13
N THR A 94 11.10 -21.01 -14.89
CA THR A 94 11.49 -21.51 -16.21
C THR A 94 12.99 -21.75 -16.25
N THR A 95 13.41 -22.76 -17.02
CA THR A 95 14.83 -23.07 -17.31
C THR A 95 15.10 -23.08 -18.81
N ASN A 96 14.16 -22.61 -19.61
CA ASN A 96 14.20 -22.66 -21.07
C ASN A 96 13.62 -21.37 -21.70
N ASN A 97 13.91 -20.23 -21.09
CA ASN A 97 13.52 -18.91 -21.58
C ASN A 97 11.99 -18.76 -21.77
N GLY A 98 11.20 -19.27 -20.82
CA GLY A 98 9.75 -19.11 -20.85
C GLY A 98 9.00 -20.05 -21.78
N THR A 99 9.69 -21.04 -22.44
CA THR A 99 9.00 -22.04 -23.27
C THR A 99 8.10 -22.94 -22.44
N SER A 100 8.48 -23.23 -21.19
CA SER A 100 7.64 -23.89 -20.20
C SER A 100 7.89 -23.30 -18.81
N PHE A 101 6.87 -23.40 -17.95
CA PHE A 101 6.92 -22.97 -16.57
C PHE A 101 6.49 -24.08 -15.63
N GLU A 102 7.09 -24.10 -14.44
CA GLU A 102 6.78 -24.99 -13.35
C GLU A 102 6.30 -24.20 -12.15
N PRO A 103 5.10 -24.47 -11.58
CA PRO A 103 4.64 -23.82 -10.36
C PRO A 103 5.40 -24.36 -9.15
N LEU A 104 5.80 -23.49 -8.24
CA LEU A 104 6.62 -23.86 -7.09
C LEU A 104 5.97 -23.56 -5.73
N PHE A 105 4.88 -22.80 -5.68
CA PHE A 105 4.33 -22.25 -4.43
C PHE A 105 2.85 -22.61 -4.20
N ASP A 106 2.27 -23.50 -4.99
CA ASP A 106 0.83 -23.82 -5.02
C ASP A 106 0.31 -24.48 -3.74
N ASN A 107 1.18 -25.14 -2.98
CA ASN A 107 0.81 -25.89 -1.79
C ASN A 107 0.97 -25.09 -0.48
N GLU A 108 1.44 -23.88 -0.55
CA GLU A 108 1.65 -23.03 0.61
C GLU A 108 0.35 -22.39 1.13
N ALA A 109 0.43 -21.68 2.25
CA ALA A 109 -0.75 -21.10 2.91
C ALA A 109 -1.47 -20.07 2.05
N VAL A 110 -0.73 -19.36 1.19
CA VAL A 110 -1.24 -18.34 0.26
C VAL A 110 -0.47 -18.41 -1.06
N MET A 111 -1.09 -17.92 -2.14
CA MET A 111 -0.47 -17.83 -3.47
C MET A 111 -0.12 -16.37 -3.84
N THR A 112 -0.40 -15.41 -2.95
CA THR A 112 -0.13 -14.00 -3.20
C THR A 112 1.32 -13.67 -2.89
N ILE A 113 2.04 -13.11 -3.85
CA ILE A 113 3.46 -12.75 -3.68
C ILE A 113 3.63 -11.25 -3.82
N GLY A 114 4.49 -10.68 -2.99
CA GLY A 114 4.87 -9.28 -3.05
C GLY A 114 6.27 -9.07 -3.61
N ASP A 115 7.21 -9.97 -3.26
CA ASP A 115 8.60 -9.88 -3.71
C ASP A 115 9.30 -11.25 -3.55
N ILE A 116 10.35 -11.46 -4.33
CA ILE A 116 11.23 -12.64 -4.21
C ILE A 116 12.69 -12.20 -4.15
N ALA A 117 13.53 -13.04 -3.57
CA ALA A 117 14.97 -12.86 -3.63
C ALA A 117 15.65 -14.22 -3.74
N VAL A 118 16.58 -14.36 -4.69
CA VAL A 118 17.26 -15.61 -4.98
C VAL A 118 18.76 -15.50 -4.72
N ASP A 119 19.25 -16.35 -3.84
CA ASP A 119 20.68 -16.59 -3.74
C ASP A 119 21.09 -17.69 -4.74
N TRP A 120 21.45 -17.28 -5.93
CA TRP A 120 21.85 -18.16 -7.04
C TRP A 120 23.10 -18.99 -6.76
N SER A 121 23.92 -18.60 -5.76
CA SER A 121 25.14 -19.33 -5.41
C SER A 121 24.86 -20.70 -4.75
N ASN A 122 23.72 -20.84 -4.10
CA ASN A 122 23.32 -22.03 -3.37
C ASN A 122 21.86 -22.45 -3.60
N ASN A 123 21.20 -21.81 -4.57
CA ASN A 123 19.82 -22.09 -4.97
C ASN A 123 18.80 -21.90 -3.81
N THR A 124 19.05 -20.90 -2.97
CA THR A 124 18.14 -20.51 -1.88
C THR A 124 17.19 -19.42 -2.36
N LEU A 125 15.88 -19.67 -2.20
CA LEU A 125 14.83 -18.73 -2.53
C LEU A 125 14.18 -18.18 -1.28
N TRP A 126 13.82 -16.90 -1.32
CA TRP A 126 12.98 -16.25 -0.34
C TRP A 126 11.74 -15.69 -1.03
N VAL A 127 10.60 -15.85 -0.40
CA VAL A 127 9.31 -15.33 -0.87
C VAL A 127 8.69 -14.49 0.22
N GLY A 128 8.44 -13.24 -0.09
CA GLY A 128 7.60 -12.34 0.68
C GLY A 128 6.19 -12.35 0.11
N THR A 129 5.21 -12.70 0.94
CA THR A 129 3.83 -12.86 0.48
C THR A 129 3.02 -11.57 0.61
N GLY A 130 1.98 -11.42 -0.23
CA GLY A 130 1.10 -10.26 -0.28
C GLY A 130 1.68 -9.08 -1.06
N GLU A 131 1.09 -8.75 -2.21
CA GLU A 131 1.57 -7.69 -3.08
C GLU A 131 1.23 -6.29 -2.57
N VAL A 132 2.05 -5.30 -2.90
CA VAL A 132 2.04 -3.96 -2.29
C VAL A 132 1.36 -2.86 -3.12
N ASN A 133 0.67 -3.18 -4.21
CA ASN A 133 0.01 -2.17 -5.04
C ASN A 133 -1.23 -1.54 -4.40
N SER A 134 -1.70 -2.10 -3.28
CA SER A 134 -2.83 -1.58 -2.50
C SER A 134 -4.14 -1.45 -3.29
N SER A 135 -4.30 -2.24 -4.36
CA SER A 135 -5.56 -2.33 -5.10
C SER A 135 -6.62 -3.11 -4.29
N ARG A 136 -7.87 -3.09 -4.72
CA ARG A 136 -8.93 -3.90 -4.10
C ARG A 136 -8.67 -5.40 -4.22
N SER A 137 -7.86 -5.82 -5.20
CA SER A 137 -7.43 -7.20 -5.44
C SER A 137 -6.03 -7.50 -4.87
N SER A 138 -5.50 -6.67 -3.98
CA SER A 138 -4.29 -6.96 -3.22
C SER A 138 -4.64 -7.82 -2.02
N TYR A 139 -4.50 -9.13 -2.18
CA TYR A 139 -4.82 -10.08 -1.11
C TYR A 139 -3.69 -10.16 -0.09
N ALA A 140 -4.06 -10.34 1.18
CA ALA A 140 -3.11 -10.45 2.27
C ALA A 140 -2.24 -11.71 2.12
N GLY A 141 -0.96 -11.55 2.36
CA GLY A 141 0.00 -12.63 2.50
C GLY A 141 0.01 -13.24 3.90
N ALA A 142 0.88 -14.22 4.10
CA ALA A 142 1.10 -14.92 5.38
C ALA A 142 2.55 -14.80 5.87
N GLY A 143 3.27 -13.74 5.49
CA GLY A 143 4.64 -13.51 5.90
C GLY A 143 5.69 -14.01 4.91
N VAL A 144 6.82 -14.49 5.43
CA VAL A 144 8.01 -14.87 4.66
C VAL A 144 8.18 -16.38 4.61
N TYR A 145 8.55 -16.89 3.46
CA TYR A 145 8.92 -18.29 3.23
C TYR A 145 10.32 -18.40 2.64
N LYS A 146 11.00 -19.50 2.93
CA LYS A 146 12.34 -19.80 2.43
C LYS A 146 12.41 -21.24 1.94
N SER A 147 13.02 -21.42 0.78
CA SER A 147 13.42 -22.71 0.25
C SER A 147 14.95 -22.77 0.12
N THR A 148 15.56 -23.90 0.44
CA THR A 148 17.00 -24.16 0.24
C THR A 148 17.28 -25.22 -0.82
N ASP A 149 16.26 -25.61 -1.56
CA ASP A 149 16.33 -26.70 -2.55
C ASP A 149 15.68 -26.32 -3.91
N GLY A 150 15.68 -25.01 -4.20
CA GLY A 150 15.18 -24.48 -5.47
C GLY A 150 13.67 -24.45 -5.60
N GLY A 151 12.96 -24.29 -4.49
CA GLY A 151 11.50 -24.17 -4.45
C GLY A 151 10.75 -25.48 -4.33
N LYS A 152 11.43 -26.61 -4.06
CA LYS A 152 10.77 -27.92 -3.89
C LYS A 152 10.09 -28.05 -2.53
N ASN A 153 10.74 -27.54 -1.49
CA ASN A 153 10.19 -27.51 -0.14
C ASN A 153 10.33 -26.11 0.44
N TRP A 154 9.36 -25.71 1.23
CA TRP A 154 9.30 -24.38 1.82
C TRP A 154 9.26 -24.44 3.34
N THR A 155 9.94 -23.50 3.98
CA THR A 155 9.92 -23.28 5.42
C THR A 155 9.29 -21.92 5.69
N TYR A 156 8.27 -21.88 6.52
CA TYR A 156 7.70 -20.63 7.02
C TYR A 156 8.67 -19.93 7.96
N CYS A 157 8.99 -18.67 7.69
CA CYS A 157 9.97 -17.86 8.40
C CYS A 157 9.34 -16.75 9.26
N GLY A 158 8.04 -16.74 9.48
CA GLY A 158 7.37 -15.74 10.32
C GLY A 158 6.88 -14.50 9.58
N LEU A 159 6.69 -13.40 10.30
CA LEU A 159 6.14 -12.13 9.83
C LEU A 159 4.70 -12.23 9.28
N GLY A 160 3.87 -13.13 9.82
CA GLY A 160 2.52 -13.39 9.32
C GLY A 160 1.59 -12.19 9.36
N GLU A 161 1.77 -11.27 10.33
CA GLU A 161 0.96 -10.05 10.44
C GLU A 161 1.49 -8.89 9.58
N SER A 162 2.57 -9.08 8.81
CA SER A 162 3.02 -8.08 7.84
C SER A 162 2.04 -7.88 6.68
N HIS A 163 1.23 -8.88 6.36
CA HIS A 163 0.24 -8.98 5.29
C HIS A 163 0.77 -8.68 3.88
N HIS A 164 1.61 -7.67 3.71
CA HIS A 164 2.11 -7.24 2.40
C HIS A 164 3.61 -6.95 2.50
N ILE A 165 4.40 -7.70 1.74
CA ILE A 165 5.86 -7.54 1.70
C ILE A 165 6.25 -6.93 0.36
N GLY A 166 6.92 -5.78 0.40
CA GLY A 166 7.28 -5.01 -0.78
C GLY A 166 8.67 -5.29 -1.32
N ARG A 167 9.59 -5.71 -0.44
CA ARG A 167 10.96 -6.00 -0.84
C ARG A 167 11.63 -6.97 0.12
N ILE A 168 12.42 -7.89 -0.41
CA ILE A 168 13.39 -8.70 0.32
C ILE A 168 14.78 -8.41 -0.21
N LEU A 169 15.71 -8.09 0.66
CA LEU A 169 17.13 -7.97 0.30
C LEU A 169 17.93 -9.05 1.03
N LEU A 170 18.83 -9.69 0.29
CA LEU A 170 19.81 -10.63 0.85
C LEU A 170 21.16 -9.95 0.96
N HIS A 171 21.84 -10.18 2.07
CA HIS A 171 23.20 -9.68 2.21
C HIS A 171 24.14 -10.43 1.23
N PRO A 172 24.95 -9.73 0.42
CA PRO A 172 25.67 -10.36 -0.69
C PRO A 172 26.68 -11.42 -0.28
N THR A 173 27.22 -11.34 0.94
CA THR A 173 28.25 -12.27 1.44
C THR A 173 27.83 -13.03 2.69
N ASN A 174 26.92 -12.52 3.51
CA ASN A 174 26.45 -13.18 4.73
C ASN A 174 25.06 -13.78 4.55
N LYS A 175 24.98 -15.07 4.29
CA LYS A 175 23.73 -15.81 4.02
C LYS A 175 22.75 -15.88 5.21
N GLN A 176 23.19 -15.45 6.41
CA GLN A 176 22.32 -15.38 7.59
C GLN A 176 21.59 -14.04 7.70
N VAL A 177 22.00 -13.02 6.94
CA VAL A 177 21.44 -11.68 7.00
C VAL A 177 20.53 -11.42 5.82
N ALA A 178 19.32 -10.98 6.13
CA ALA A 178 18.35 -10.49 5.15
C ALA A 178 17.50 -9.35 5.76
N TRP A 179 16.89 -8.55 4.90
CA TRP A 179 15.97 -7.49 5.29
C TRP A 179 14.65 -7.64 4.53
N VAL A 180 13.56 -7.24 5.18
CA VAL A 180 12.21 -7.30 4.63
C VAL A 180 11.53 -5.96 4.82
N ALA A 181 10.99 -5.39 3.76
CA ALA A 181 10.11 -4.23 3.79
C ALA A 181 8.66 -4.69 3.91
N ALA A 182 8.04 -4.42 5.05
CA ALA A 182 6.66 -4.78 5.37
C ALA A 182 5.76 -3.55 5.28
N LEU A 183 4.78 -3.58 4.36
CA LEU A 183 3.83 -2.50 4.19
C LEU A 183 2.69 -2.57 5.22
N GLY A 184 2.42 -3.75 5.77
CA GLY A 184 1.38 -3.97 6.78
C GLY A 184 -0.02 -4.15 6.19
N HIS A 185 -1.04 -4.14 7.04
CA HIS A 185 -2.43 -4.38 6.64
C HIS A 185 -2.93 -3.39 5.60
N LEU A 186 -3.76 -3.85 4.65
CA LEU A 186 -4.35 -2.99 3.64
C LEU A 186 -5.51 -2.16 4.20
N TYR A 187 -6.37 -2.78 5.00
CA TYR A 187 -7.65 -2.21 5.43
C TYR A 187 -7.68 -1.78 6.90
N SER A 188 -6.60 -1.93 7.64
CA SER A 188 -6.50 -1.52 9.04
C SER A 188 -5.10 -1.04 9.38
N PRO A 189 -4.94 -0.15 10.37
CA PRO A 189 -3.63 0.12 10.96
C PRO A 189 -3.10 -1.13 11.65
N ASN A 190 -1.78 -1.28 11.73
CA ASN A 190 -1.11 -2.31 12.53
C ASN A 190 0.32 -1.91 12.87
N ALA A 191 0.92 -2.60 13.84
CA ALA A 191 2.27 -2.34 14.31
C ALA A 191 3.34 -3.09 13.50
N GLU A 192 2.97 -4.14 12.78
CA GLU A 192 3.88 -5.01 12.01
C GLU A 192 4.16 -4.43 10.62
N ARG A 193 4.58 -3.15 10.61
CA ARG A 193 4.97 -2.35 9.43
C ARG A 193 6.41 -1.90 9.56
N GLY A 194 7.06 -1.62 8.43
CA GLY A 194 8.40 -1.06 8.40
C GLY A 194 9.46 -2.06 7.95
N ILE A 195 10.68 -1.93 8.46
CA ILE A 195 11.81 -2.78 8.07
C ILE A 195 12.08 -3.82 9.16
N TYR A 196 12.19 -5.06 8.73
CA TYR A 196 12.62 -6.18 9.56
C TYR A 196 13.97 -6.70 9.08
N LYS A 197 14.84 -7.06 10.04
CA LYS A 197 16.14 -7.65 9.79
C LYS A 197 16.24 -8.99 10.48
N THR A 198 16.75 -9.99 9.78
CA THR A 198 17.24 -11.24 10.37
C THR A 198 18.77 -11.29 10.36
N SER A 199 19.36 -11.98 11.33
CA SER A 199 20.80 -12.29 11.41
C SER A 199 21.06 -13.78 11.61
N ASP A 200 20.02 -14.62 11.53
CA ASP A 200 20.03 -16.06 11.76
C ASP A 200 19.35 -16.88 10.64
N GLY A 201 19.26 -16.27 9.46
CA GLY A 201 18.72 -16.92 8.26
C GLY A 201 17.19 -17.04 8.25
N GLY A 202 16.49 -16.12 8.92
CA GLY A 202 15.03 -16.02 8.95
C GLY A 202 14.36 -16.77 10.10
N LYS A 203 15.12 -17.25 11.10
CA LYS A 203 14.55 -17.89 12.29
C LYS A 203 13.92 -16.87 13.21
N THR A 204 14.56 -15.69 13.35
CA THR A 204 14.04 -14.57 14.13
C THR A 204 14.17 -13.26 13.35
N TRP A 205 13.31 -12.29 13.68
CA TRP A 205 13.27 -10.98 13.05
C TRP A 205 13.26 -9.87 14.08
N GLN A 206 14.01 -8.83 13.80
CA GLN A 206 14.00 -7.58 14.56
C GLN A 206 13.41 -6.48 13.69
N GLN A 207 12.37 -5.79 14.17
CA GLN A 207 11.87 -4.57 13.55
C GLN A 207 12.88 -3.44 13.81
N THR A 208 13.49 -2.91 12.75
CA THR A 208 14.55 -1.90 12.85
C THR A 208 14.09 -0.51 12.41
N LEU A 209 13.01 -0.43 11.63
CA LEU A 209 12.33 0.81 11.28
C LEU A 209 10.83 0.64 11.48
N TYR A 210 10.23 1.53 12.25
CA TYR A 210 8.80 1.71 12.36
C TYR A 210 8.47 3.20 12.25
N VAL A 211 7.51 3.57 11.42
CA VAL A 211 7.12 4.97 11.21
C VAL A 211 5.85 5.28 12.00
N HIS A 212 4.72 4.73 11.61
CA HIS A 212 3.46 4.82 12.37
C HIS A 212 2.42 3.79 11.85
N PRO A 213 1.24 3.63 12.49
CA PRO A 213 0.31 2.54 12.18
C PRO A 213 -0.22 2.48 10.75
N ASN A 214 -0.13 3.56 9.97
CA ASN A 214 -0.59 3.61 8.57
C ASN A 214 0.56 3.72 7.56
N ALA A 215 1.83 3.86 8.00
CA ALA A 215 2.99 3.94 7.11
C ALA A 215 3.89 2.70 7.27
N GLY A 216 4.06 1.96 6.20
CA GLY A 216 4.95 0.80 6.13
C GLY A 216 6.08 0.99 5.12
N ALA A 217 7.08 0.11 5.16
CA ALA A 217 8.13 0.11 4.15
C ALA A 217 7.64 -0.60 2.88
N VAL A 218 7.97 -0.03 1.71
CA VAL A 218 7.50 -0.53 0.42
C VAL A 218 8.64 -0.92 -0.50
N ASP A 219 9.78 -0.28 -0.40
CA ASP A 219 10.96 -0.58 -1.23
C ASP A 219 12.26 -0.41 -0.45
N MET A 220 13.30 -1.12 -0.87
CA MET A 220 14.66 -1.03 -0.30
C MET A 220 15.70 -1.34 -1.37
N VAL A 221 16.86 -0.67 -1.27
CA VAL A 221 18.04 -0.99 -2.08
C VAL A 221 19.29 -0.97 -1.23
N LEU A 222 20.25 -1.84 -1.56
CA LEU A 222 21.62 -1.81 -1.03
C LEU A 222 22.46 -0.80 -1.79
N ASP A 223 23.38 -0.15 -1.09
CA ASP A 223 24.46 0.58 -1.74
C ASP A 223 25.35 -0.42 -2.51
N PRO A 224 25.54 -0.25 -3.84
CA PRO A 224 26.34 -1.20 -4.63
C PRO A 224 27.82 -1.27 -4.23
N GLY A 225 28.30 -0.30 -3.44
CA GLY A 225 29.69 -0.24 -2.99
C GLY A 225 29.91 -0.63 -1.55
N ASN A 226 28.83 -0.69 -0.73
CA ASN A 226 28.92 -1.01 0.70
C ASN A 226 27.62 -1.64 1.20
N PRO A 227 27.60 -2.94 1.47
CA PRO A 227 26.39 -3.64 1.92
C PRO A 227 25.88 -3.25 3.33
N ASP A 228 26.68 -2.49 4.10
CA ASP A 228 26.23 -1.91 5.37
C ASP A 228 25.41 -0.62 5.18
N VAL A 229 25.39 -0.09 3.95
CA VAL A 229 24.57 1.08 3.61
C VAL A 229 23.33 0.65 2.84
N LEU A 230 22.16 0.99 3.39
CA LEU A 230 20.86 0.70 2.78
C LEU A 230 20.04 1.97 2.66
N TYR A 231 19.19 1.98 1.66
CA TYR A 231 18.14 2.97 1.49
C TYR A 231 16.79 2.27 1.48
N ALA A 232 15.78 2.90 2.07
CA ALA A 232 14.43 2.37 2.14
C ALA A 232 13.41 3.46 1.90
N SER A 233 12.26 3.11 1.36
CA SER A 233 11.11 4.00 1.28
C SER A 233 9.98 3.51 2.16
N SER A 234 9.34 4.46 2.86
CA SER A 234 8.06 4.24 3.52
C SER A 234 6.93 4.85 2.70
N TRP A 235 5.75 4.27 2.82
CA TRP A 235 4.54 4.74 2.18
C TRP A 235 3.40 4.76 3.20
N GLU A 236 2.84 5.94 3.40
CA GLU A 236 1.63 6.13 4.18
C GLU A 236 0.43 5.95 3.29
N ARG A 237 -0.47 5.04 3.69
CA ARG A 237 -1.69 4.76 2.96
C ARG A 237 -2.81 4.27 3.86
N GLU A 238 -4.03 4.57 3.48
CA GLU A 238 -5.23 4.03 4.09
C GLU A 238 -6.23 3.61 3.00
N ARG A 239 -6.64 2.35 3.02
CA ARG A 239 -7.64 1.81 2.10
C ARG A 239 -8.95 1.53 2.80
N ARG A 240 -10.03 2.00 2.20
CA ARG A 240 -11.40 1.69 2.57
C ARG A 240 -12.13 1.14 1.35
N ALA A 241 -13.28 0.50 1.54
CA ALA A 241 -14.09 0.02 0.41
C ALA A 241 -14.52 1.18 -0.51
N TRP A 242 -14.69 2.36 0.04
CA TRP A 242 -15.20 3.58 -0.63
C TRP A 242 -14.15 4.67 -0.82
N ASN A 243 -12.94 4.53 -0.23
CA ASN A 243 -11.90 5.56 -0.31
C ASN A 243 -10.50 4.96 -0.31
N PHE A 244 -9.55 5.69 -0.87
CA PHE A 244 -8.14 5.38 -0.85
C PHE A 244 -7.32 6.65 -0.64
N VAL A 245 -6.67 6.75 0.51
CA VAL A 245 -5.63 7.74 0.79
C VAL A 245 -4.30 7.07 0.47
N GLU A 246 -3.54 7.63 -0.47
CA GLU A 246 -2.31 7.03 -1.01
C GLU A 246 -1.07 7.89 -0.81
N SER A 247 -1.18 8.91 0.02
CA SER A 247 -0.08 9.81 0.36
C SER A 247 -0.19 10.28 1.80
N GLY A 248 0.93 10.74 2.37
CA GLY A 248 0.99 11.27 3.72
C GLY A 248 2.41 11.58 4.17
N GLU A 249 2.53 12.27 5.32
CA GLU A 249 3.82 12.69 5.91
C GLU A 249 4.72 11.52 6.33
N GLY A 250 4.14 10.34 6.52
CA GLY A 250 4.86 9.09 6.79
C GLY A 250 5.54 8.48 5.55
N SER A 251 5.26 9.00 4.34
CA SER A 251 5.98 8.62 3.14
C SER A 251 7.32 9.35 3.06
N ALA A 252 8.41 8.61 3.03
CA ALA A 252 9.76 9.19 3.13
C ALA A 252 10.84 8.25 2.63
N ILE A 253 12.06 8.80 2.40
CA ILE A 253 13.26 8.03 2.15
C ILE A 253 14.10 7.98 3.42
N TRP A 254 14.57 6.79 3.74
CA TRP A 254 15.37 6.47 4.91
C TRP A 254 16.72 5.91 4.49
N LYS A 255 17.76 6.21 5.28
CA LYS A 255 19.11 5.68 5.08
C LYS A 255 19.62 5.01 6.35
N SER A 256 20.21 3.85 6.22
CA SER A 256 21.00 3.18 7.23
C SER A 256 22.46 3.17 6.83
N MET A 257 23.36 3.28 7.82
CA MET A 257 24.82 3.24 7.66
C MET A 257 25.46 2.08 8.45
N ASP A 258 24.63 1.22 9.06
CA ASP A 258 25.05 0.20 10.02
C ASP A 258 24.41 -1.18 9.75
N GLY A 259 24.17 -1.44 8.48
CA GLY A 259 23.58 -2.70 8.03
C GLY A 259 22.09 -2.82 8.40
N GLY A 260 21.35 -1.72 8.41
CA GLY A 260 19.92 -1.70 8.69
C GLY A 260 19.56 -1.86 10.17
N LYS A 261 20.46 -1.52 11.11
CA LYS A 261 20.15 -1.52 12.54
C LYS A 261 19.44 -0.24 12.96
N THR A 262 19.92 0.90 12.43
CA THR A 262 19.31 2.22 12.66
C THR A 262 19.08 2.95 11.35
N TRP A 263 18.10 3.86 11.34
CA TRP A 263 17.65 4.56 10.14
C TRP A 263 17.51 6.06 10.40
N ALA A 264 17.94 6.86 9.44
CA ALA A 264 17.76 8.31 9.43
C ALA A 264 16.90 8.71 8.23
N LYS A 265 15.89 9.56 8.45
CA LYS A 265 15.10 10.16 7.35
C LYS A 265 16.00 11.13 6.57
N ILE A 266 16.11 10.94 5.25
CA ILE A 266 16.94 11.77 4.37
C ILE A 266 16.12 12.62 3.41
N SER A 267 14.82 12.33 3.23
CA SER A 267 13.89 13.18 2.49
C SER A 267 13.26 14.21 3.43
N GLY A 268 13.08 15.43 2.98
CA GLY A 268 12.47 16.49 3.77
C GLY A 268 12.66 17.89 3.17
N ALA A 269 12.18 18.90 3.82
CA ALA A 269 12.08 20.28 3.29
C ALA A 269 13.36 20.89 2.69
N ASN A 270 14.54 20.41 3.08
CA ASN A 270 15.82 20.95 2.58
C ASN A 270 16.58 19.98 1.68
N SER A 271 15.96 18.85 1.32
CA SER A 271 16.61 17.81 0.49
C SER A 271 16.39 17.99 -1.02
N GLY A 272 15.51 18.90 -1.42
CA GLY A 272 15.00 18.99 -2.77
C GLY A 272 13.93 17.94 -3.12
N PHE A 273 13.68 16.99 -2.22
CA PHE A 273 12.63 15.98 -2.38
C PHE A 273 11.29 16.53 -1.85
N PRO A 274 10.12 16.14 -2.44
CA PRO A 274 8.84 16.62 -1.97
C PRO A 274 8.58 16.24 -0.51
N ALA A 275 7.81 17.04 0.19
CA ALA A 275 7.47 16.85 1.58
C ALA A 275 5.98 17.13 1.82
N GLY A 276 5.46 16.68 2.97
CA GLY A 276 4.10 16.90 3.41
C GLY A 276 3.12 15.79 3.00
N GLU A 277 1.84 16.10 3.11
CA GLU A 277 0.74 15.13 2.95
C GLU A 277 0.61 14.57 1.52
N GLY A 278 1.14 15.27 0.51
CA GLY A 278 1.05 14.85 -0.89
C GLY A 278 2.11 13.83 -1.33
N VAL A 279 3.03 13.41 -0.45
CA VAL A 279 4.05 12.41 -0.81
C VAL A 279 3.44 11.02 -0.78
N GLY A 280 3.37 10.40 -1.95
CA GLY A 280 2.81 9.06 -2.14
C GLY A 280 3.87 7.95 -2.11
N ARG A 281 3.69 6.93 -2.94
CA ARG A 281 4.60 5.79 -3.07
C ARG A 281 5.94 6.23 -3.66
N ILE A 282 7.03 5.65 -3.16
CA ILE A 282 8.39 5.91 -3.62
C ILE A 282 9.04 4.59 -4.01
N GLY A 283 9.48 4.48 -5.27
CA GLY A 283 10.35 3.41 -5.74
C GLY A 283 11.81 3.87 -5.72
N LEU A 284 12.73 2.98 -5.39
CA LEU A 284 14.15 3.29 -5.23
C LEU A 284 15.01 2.43 -6.15
N ASP A 285 16.11 3.01 -6.66
CA ASP A 285 17.21 2.28 -7.24
C ASP A 285 18.53 3.00 -6.93
N ALA A 286 19.64 2.24 -6.89
CA ALA A 286 20.95 2.77 -6.55
C ALA A 286 22.00 2.30 -7.58
N ALA A 287 22.78 3.24 -8.09
CA ALA A 287 23.84 2.95 -9.03
C ALA A 287 25.16 3.54 -8.55
N ARG A 288 26.25 2.91 -8.95
CA ARG A 288 27.61 3.42 -8.71
C ARG A 288 28.15 4.09 -9.95
N THR A 289 28.58 5.32 -9.80
CA THR A 289 29.21 6.09 -10.88
C THR A 289 30.66 5.63 -11.13
N ALA A 290 31.21 5.98 -12.26
CA ALA A 290 32.61 5.63 -12.64
C ALA A 290 33.65 6.16 -11.64
N ASN A 291 33.37 7.26 -10.95
CA ASN A 291 34.23 7.82 -9.90
C ASN A 291 33.99 7.23 -8.48
N GLY A 292 33.24 6.15 -8.40
CA GLY A 292 32.98 5.41 -7.16
C GLY A 292 31.95 6.02 -6.21
N ARG A 293 31.19 7.04 -6.62
CA ARG A 293 30.10 7.64 -5.84
C ARG A 293 28.81 6.85 -6.06
N THR A 294 28.02 6.67 -5.02
CA THR A 294 26.67 6.13 -5.14
C THR A 294 25.70 7.24 -5.48
N VAL A 295 24.84 7.00 -6.45
CA VAL A 295 23.68 7.82 -6.80
C VAL A 295 22.43 7.01 -6.46
N LEU A 296 21.55 7.58 -5.67
CA LEU A 296 20.22 7.04 -5.39
C LEU A 296 19.22 7.71 -6.33
N TYR A 297 18.44 6.91 -7.03
CA TYR A 297 17.30 7.36 -7.82
C TYR A 297 16.02 7.07 -7.06
N ALA A 298 15.11 8.03 -7.06
CA ALA A 298 13.80 7.89 -6.42
C ALA A 298 12.70 8.33 -7.39
N ALA A 299 11.79 7.41 -7.70
CA ALA A 299 10.57 7.71 -8.42
C ALA A 299 9.44 7.88 -7.40
N VAL A 300 8.85 9.07 -7.32
CA VAL A 300 7.82 9.40 -6.35
C VAL A 300 6.50 9.72 -7.02
N ASP A 301 5.43 9.17 -6.47
CA ASP A 301 4.07 9.60 -6.77
C ASP A 301 3.76 10.84 -5.93
N ASN A 302 3.79 12.02 -6.57
CA ASN A 302 3.66 13.31 -5.91
C ASN A 302 2.26 13.88 -6.10
N ASN A 303 1.42 13.71 -5.10
CA ASN A 303 0.05 14.22 -5.06
C ASN A 303 -0.04 15.69 -4.60
N ASN A 304 1.10 16.35 -4.36
CA ASN A 304 1.12 17.78 -4.12
C ASN A 304 0.61 18.53 -5.36
N ARG A 305 -0.07 19.65 -5.12
CA ARG A 305 -0.58 20.46 -6.21
C ARG A 305 0.50 21.37 -6.76
N ARG A 306 0.53 21.49 -8.08
CA ARG A 306 1.34 22.51 -8.75
C ARG A 306 0.89 23.89 -8.31
N PRO A 307 1.82 24.83 -8.08
CA PRO A 307 1.45 26.23 -7.91
C PRO A 307 0.60 26.70 -9.08
N ALA A 308 -0.48 27.41 -8.81
CA ALA A 308 -1.27 28.02 -9.86
C ALA A 308 -0.36 28.92 -10.72
N LYS A 309 -0.39 28.76 -12.04
CA LYS A 309 0.34 29.67 -12.93
C LYS A 309 -0.26 31.06 -12.81
N GLU A 310 0.57 32.06 -12.55
CA GLU A 310 0.15 33.46 -12.61
C GLU A 310 -0.45 33.73 -13.99
N GLY A 311 -1.74 34.09 -14.03
CA GLY A 311 -2.47 34.44 -15.26
C GLY A 311 -3.44 33.41 -15.83
N GLU A 312 -3.49 32.17 -15.33
CA GLU A 312 -4.56 31.23 -15.67
C GLU A 312 -5.79 31.46 -14.75
N SER A 313 -6.44 32.61 -14.87
CA SER A 313 -7.80 32.72 -14.42
C SER A 313 -8.69 32.17 -15.54
N ASP A 314 -9.38 31.06 -15.31
CA ASP A 314 -10.40 30.51 -16.22
C ASP A 314 -11.65 31.41 -16.22
N GLY A 315 -11.42 32.70 -16.40
CA GLY A 315 -12.44 33.74 -16.45
C GLY A 315 -13.30 33.80 -15.19
N ASP A 316 -14.60 33.89 -15.39
CA ASP A 316 -15.62 34.05 -14.34
C ASP A 316 -16.01 32.72 -13.62
N LYS A 317 -15.27 31.61 -13.84
CA LYS A 317 -15.64 30.30 -13.27
C LYS A 317 -14.99 30.05 -11.92
N LEU A 318 -15.81 29.61 -10.97
CA LEU A 318 -15.35 29.15 -9.67
C LEU A 318 -14.69 27.77 -9.81
N THR A 319 -13.45 27.64 -9.32
CA THR A 319 -12.68 26.39 -9.39
C THR A 319 -12.63 25.65 -8.03
N LYS A 320 -12.37 24.35 -8.06
CA LYS A 320 -12.16 23.56 -6.85
C LYS A 320 -10.99 24.09 -6.02
N ASP A 321 -9.91 24.50 -6.66
CA ASP A 321 -8.71 25.01 -5.98
C ASP A 321 -8.96 26.33 -5.26
N GLN A 322 -9.73 27.21 -5.87
CA GLN A 322 -10.18 28.43 -5.18
C GLN A 322 -10.99 28.10 -3.92
N LEU A 323 -11.91 27.13 -4.00
CA LEU A 323 -12.74 26.75 -2.86
C LEU A 323 -11.93 26.08 -1.73
N ARG A 324 -10.86 25.34 -2.05
CA ARG A 324 -10.01 24.66 -1.04
C ARG A 324 -9.24 25.64 -0.17
N SER A 325 -8.78 26.73 -0.76
CA SER A 325 -7.99 27.77 -0.06
C SER A 325 -8.82 28.98 0.40
N MET A 326 -10.12 29.02 0.08
CA MET A 326 -10.98 30.19 0.26
C MET A 326 -11.42 30.35 1.72
N SER A 327 -11.31 31.58 2.22
CA SER A 327 -11.89 31.97 3.51
C SER A 327 -13.42 31.99 3.46
N VAL A 328 -14.08 31.91 4.63
CA VAL A 328 -15.55 32.08 4.74
C VAL A 328 -16.00 33.46 4.27
N GLU A 329 -15.18 34.50 4.55
CA GLU A 329 -15.46 35.88 4.14
C GLU A 329 -15.40 36.04 2.62
N ASP A 330 -14.44 35.43 1.96
CA ASP A 330 -14.33 35.49 0.48
C ASP A 330 -15.39 34.63 -0.18
N PHE A 331 -15.74 33.49 0.41
CA PHE A 331 -16.85 32.68 -0.07
C PHE A 331 -18.19 33.41 -0.07
N ALA A 332 -18.42 34.23 0.95
CA ALA A 332 -19.64 35.08 1.04
C ALA A 332 -19.77 36.04 -0.14
N LYS A 333 -18.63 36.51 -0.69
CA LYS A 333 -18.56 37.47 -1.81
C LYS A 333 -18.80 36.82 -3.18
N ILE A 334 -18.74 35.50 -3.31
CA ILE A 334 -18.92 34.79 -4.57
C ILE A 334 -20.30 35.14 -5.17
N PRO A 335 -20.39 35.56 -6.45
CA PRO A 335 -21.67 35.77 -7.12
C PRO A 335 -22.54 34.49 -7.14
N VAL A 336 -23.84 34.65 -6.95
CA VAL A 336 -24.79 33.53 -6.89
C VAL A 336 -24.75 32.67 -8.16
N TYR A 337 -24.54 33.28 -9.32
CA TYR A 337 -24.46 32.57 -10.59
C TYR A 337 -23.22 31.68 -10.66
N GLN A 338 -22.05 32.16 -10.25
CA GLN A 338 -20.81 31.36 -10.22
C GLN A 338 -20.94 30.13 -9.33
N LEU A 339 -21.51 30.32 -8.12
CA LEU A 339 -21.76 29.18 -7.22
C LEU A 339 -22.80 28.20 -7.80
N ARG A 340 -23.83 28.69 -8.48
CA ARG A 340 -24.82 27.85 -9.14
C ARG A 340 -24.16 27.02 -10.24
N ASP A 341 -23.37 27.65 -11.10
CA ASP A 341 -22.71 26.99 -12.23
C ASP A 341 -21.72 25.95 -11.74
N TYR A 342 -21.00 26.26 -10.66
CA TYR A 342 -20.12 25.30 -9.99
C TYR A 342 -20.89 24.08 -9.46
N LEU A 343 -21.99 24.29 -8.75
CA LEU A 343 -22.80 23.21 -8.19
C LEU A 343 -23.38 22.30 -9.29
N GLN A 344 -23.85 22.89 -10.37
CA GLN A 344 -24.38 22.15 -11.53
C GLN A 344 -23.29 21.37 -12.26
N ALA A 345 -22.15 21.99 -12.53
CA ALA A 345 -21.03 21.37 -13.22
C ALA A 345 -20.43 20.20 -12.44
N ASN A 346 -20.51 20.23 -11.10
CA ASN A 346 -19.99 19.16 -10.24
C ASN A 346 -21.06 18.17 -9.73
N GLY A 347 -22.26 18.17 -10.37
CA GLY A 347 -23.29 17.14 -10.11
C GLY A 347 -23.96 17.23 -8.75
N PHE A 348 -24.00 18.41 -8.11
CA PHE A 348 -24.72 18.57 -6.85
C PHE A 348 -26.22 18.38 -7.05
N PRO A 349 -26.91 17.60 -6.20
CA PRO A 349 -28.37 17.49 -6.22
C PRO A 349 -29.06 18.85 -6.10
N ALA A 350 -30.23 19.01 -6.74
CA ALA A 350 -30.99 20.27 -6.78
C ALA A 350 -31.36 20.87 -5.41
N ARG A 351 -31.33 20.04 -4.33
CA ARG A 351 -31.55 20.50 -2.96
C ARG A 351 -30.43 21.41 -2.43
N TYR A 352 -29.25 21.38 -3.03
CA TYR A 352 -28.11 22.24 -2.68
C TYR A 352 -28.16 23.51 -3.52
N THR A 353 -28.99 24.46 -3.12
CA THR A 353 -29.07 25.76 -3.77
C THR A 353 -27.95 26.68 -3.32
N PRO A 354 -27.50 27.65 -4.14
CA PRO A 354 -26.47 28.61 -3.74
C PRO A 354 -26.80 29.36 -2.44
N ALA A 355 -28.09 29.71 -2.23
CA ALA A 355 -28.52 30.39 -1.01
C ALA A 355 -28.32 29.51 0.23
N ARG A 356 -28.72 28.25 0.16
CA ARG A 356 -28.56 27.28 1.24
C ARG A 356 -27.08 27.00 1.54
N ILE A 357 -26.27 26.82 0.51
CA ILE A 357 -24.82 26.61 0.67
C ILE A 357 -24.15 27.82 1.34
N LYS A 358 -24.49 29.05 0.92
CA LYS A 358 -23.95 30.26 1.56
C LYS A 358 -24.35 30.36 3.03
N GLU A 359 -25.61 30.02 3.36
CA GLU A 359 -26.09 29.96 4.74
C GLU A 359 -25.33 28.89 5.56
N ASP A 360 -25.11 27.69 5.00
CA ASP A 360 -24.42 26.60 5.67
C ASP A 360 -22.95 26.93 5.95
N VAL A 361 -22.28 27.61 5.02
CA VAL A 361 -20.90 28.10 5.19
C VAL A 361 -20.84 29.22 6.21
N ALA A 362 -21.73 30.19 6.14
CA ALA A 362 -21.77 31.31 7.09
C ALA A 362 -22.07 30.86 8.54
N ALA A 363 -22.90 29.81 8.68
CA ALA A 363 -23.20 29.18 9.97
C ALA A 363 -22.10 28.21 10.47
N GLY A 364 -21.03 28.01 9.71
CA GLY A 364 -19.93 27.09 10.05
C GLY A 364 -20.32 25.61 9.96
N ARG A 365 -21.46 25.26 9.33
CA ARG A 365 -21.90 23.87 9.17
C ARG A 365 -21.06 23.11 8.14
N ILE A 366 -20.57 23.81 7.12
CA ILE A 366 -19.62 23.29 6.13
C ILE A 366 -18.53 24.32 5.85
N LYS A 367 -17.36 23.86 5.40
CA LYS A 367 -16.28 24.75 4.92
C LYS A 367 -16.34 24.87 3.39
N PRO A 368 -15.87 25.98 2.77
CA PRO A 368 -15.76 26.07 1.31
C PRO A 368 -15.01 24.88 0.69
N ALA A 369 -13.93 24.41 1.32
CA ALA A 369 -13.17 23.25 0.92
C ALA A 369 -14.00 21.94 0.83
N THR A 370 -15.08 21.83 1.62
CA THR A 370 -15.98 20.66 1.56
C THR A 370 -16.70 20.55 0.21
N LEU A 371 -16.98 21.70 -0.43
CA LEU A 371 -17.62 21.73 -1.76
C LEU A 371 -16.65 21.25 -2.85
N ALA A 372 -15.36 21.51 -2.68
CA ALA A 372 -14.33 21.02 -3.60
C ALA A 372 -14.20 19.48 -3.57
N GLY A 373 -14.36 18.88 -2.38
CA GLY A 373 -14.30 17.44 -2.20
C GLY A 373 -15.60 16.67 -2.55
N TYR A 374 -16.64 17.37 -3.00
CA TYR A 374 -17.90 16.70 -3.35
C TYR A 374 -17.73 15.80 -4.60
N ASN A 375 -18.11 14.53 -4.49
CA ASN A 375 -17.91 13.50 -5.52
C ASN A 375 -16.43 13.24 -5.90
N GLU A 376 -15.47 13.72 -5.12
CA GLU A 376 -14.08 13.30 -5.29
C GLU A 376 -13.91 11.88 -4.72
N ASP A 377 -13.45 10.99 -5.56
CA ASP A 377 -12.91 9.69 -5.17
C ASP A 377 -11.41 9.64 -5.52
N ALA A 378 -10.71 8.60 -5.06
CA ALA A 378 -9.30 8.43 -5.34
C ALA A 378 -8.98 8.35 -6.85
N ASN A 379 -9.94 7.97 -7.68
CA ASN A 379 -9.74 7.93 -9.14
C ASN A 379 -9.88 9.32 -9.76
N SER A 380 -10.77 10.17 -9.23
CA SER A 380 -10.95 11.55 -9.73
C SER A 380 -9.66 12.36 -9.57
N GLN A 381 -8.93 12.14 -8.48
CA GLN A 381 -7.66 12.83 -8.21
C GLN A 381 -6.57 12.49 -9.24
N LEU A 382 -6.56 11.26 -9.76
CA LEU A 382 -5.59 10.81 -10.77
C LEU A 382 -5.72 11.56 -12.12
N PHE A 383 -6.87 12.16 -12.39
CA PHE A 383 -7.13 12.90 -13.64
C PHE A 383 -7.06 14.42 -13.47
N GLU A 384 -6.76 14.92 -12.27
CA GLU A 384 -6.60 16.35 -12.06
C GLU A 384 -5.25 16.84 -12.60
N THR A 385 -5.28 17.72 -13.59
CA THR A 385 -4.07 18.32 -14.20
C THR A 385 -3.27 19.21 -13.24
N ALA A 386 -3.84 19.55 -12.07
CA ALA A 386 -3.20 20.35 -11.05
C ALA A 386 -2.23 19.53 -10.15
N ILE A 387 -2.27 18.20 -10.20
CA ILE A 387 -1.36 17.34 -9.45
C ILE A 387 0.01 17.28 -10.15
N VAL A 388 1.08 17.21 -9.38
CA VAL A 388 2.44 17.09 -9.91
C VAL A 388 2.61 15.76 -10.65
N GLY A 389 2.17 14.67 -10.03
CA GLY A 389 2.25 13.34 -10.59
C GLY A 389 3.59 12.66 -10.34
N LEU A 390 4.02 11.77 -11.26
CA LEU A 390 5.28 11.06 -11.13
C LEU A 390 6.47 12.00 -11.33
N GLU A 391 7.38 11.99 -10.38
CA GLU A 391 8.67 12.71 -10.45
C GLU A 391 9.84 11.75 -10.20
N ILE A 392 10.99 12.08 -10.79
CA ILE A 392 12.25 11.31 -10.60
C ILE A 392 13.29 12.25 -10.02
N TYR A 393 13.90 11.84 -8.94
CA TYR A 393 14.95 12.54 -8.21
C TYR A 393 16.26 11.77 -8.23
#